data_f9de34fadce49c8ccee3c925e30b34c9
#
_entry.id   f9de34fadce49c8ccee3c925e30b34c9
#
_cell.length_a   1.000
_cell.length_b   1.000
_cell.length_c   1.000
_cell.angle_alpha   90.00
_cell.angle_beta   90.00
_cell.angle_gamma   90.00
#
_symmetry.space_group_name_H-M   'P 1'
#
loop_
_entity.id
_entity.type
_entity.pdbx_description
1 polymer ?
#
loop_
_entity_poly.entity_id
_entity_poly.type
_entity_poly.pdbx_seq_one_letter_code
_entity_poly.pdbx_strand_id
1 'polypeptide(L)'
;SHLMTSTANALQSRGINYNTFKYDFLQGRDIDSVMSRSLDSLKLNKVIIPSHSEAFISDALRNLHLIQSKFDYKIEVYGMSRWKSMETLDVDYFHQLNLHLAVPYHIDYNDGKTTKFINGYLAAFNTEPTPFSYQGYDILTFFVDAMNKYGKNFPAEILNSNGELIQSDVLFVPVCYFCRQIYDQ
;
A
#
# COMPACT_ATOMS: atom_id res chain seq x y z
N SER A 1 -13.80 -2.97 12.92
CA SER A 1 -12.38 -3.34 12.97
C SER A 1 -11.54 -2.08 13.05
N HIS A 2 -10.38 -2.14 13.69
CA HIS A 2 -9.45 -1.01 13.84
C HIS A 2 -9.12 -0.34 12.47
N LEU A 3 -8.92 -1.13 11.43
CA LEU A 3 -8.65 -0.63 10.07
C LEU A 3 -9.77 0.26 9.53
N MET A 4 -11.03 -0.12 9.71
CA MET A 4 -12.17 0.70 9.30
C MET A 4 -12.17 2.07 9.99
N THR A 5 -11.92 2.07 11.31
CA THR A 5 -11.88 3.31 12.09
C THR A 5 -10.71 4.20 11.65
N SER A 6 -9.53 3.63 11.45
CA SER A 6 -8.36 4.37 10.99
C SER A 6 -8.56 4.97 9.59
N THR A 7 -9.15 4.19 8.66
CA THR A 7 -9.48 4.67 7.30
C THR A 7 -10.52 5.79 7.36
N ALA A 8 -11.57 5.63 8.15
CA ALA A 8 -12.61 6.64 8.33
C ALA A 8 -12.04 7.96 8.89
N ASN A 9 -11.21 7.88 9.93
CA ASN A 9 -10.55 9.04 10.51
C ASN A 9 -9.63 9.74 9.50
N ALA A 10 -8.88 8.99 8.69
CA ALA A 10 -8.00 9.54 7.66
C ALA A 10 -8.77 10.25 6.54
N LEU A 11 -9.93 9.75 6.13
CA LEU A 11 -10.80 10.40 5.15
C LEU A 11 -11.41 11.67 5.73
N GLN A 12 -11.93 11.59 6.95
CA GLN A 12 -12.56 12.71 7.63
C GLN A 12 -11.57 13.87 7.89
N SER A 13 -10.34 13.58 8.32
CA SER A 13 -9.30 14.59 8.55
C SER A 13 -8.91 15.35 7.28
N ARG A 14 -9.16 14.77 6.09
CA ARG A 14 -8.93 15.39 4.78
C ARG A 14 -10.17 16.00 4.16
N GLY A 15 -11.29 16.03 4.89
CA GLY A 15 -12.56 16.58 4.38
C GLY A 15 -13.19 15.78 3.25
N ILE A 16 -12.84 14.48 3.11
CA ILE A 16 -13.38 13.61 2.07
C ILE A 16 -14.69 13.02 2.57
N ASN A 17 -15.78 13.31 1.87
CA ASN A 17 -17.08 12.71 2.13
C ASN A 17 -17.11 11.25 1.66
N TYR A 18 -17.61 10.36 2.49
CA TYR A 18 -17.71 8.94 2.17
C TYR A 18 -18.96 8.33 2.78
N ASN A 19 -19.45 7.27 2.16
CA ASN A 19 -20.50 6.42 2.69
C ASN A 19 -19.88 5.11 3.19
N THR A 20 -20.41 4.59 4.29
CA THR A 20 -19.98 3.29 4.82
C THR A 20 -21.09 2.29 4.72
N PHE A 21 -20.84 1.13 4.16
CA PHE A 21 -21.75 0.01 4.22
C PHE A 21 -21.05 -1.22 4.82
N LYS A 22 -21.82 -2.05 5.47
CA LYS A 22 -21.39 -3.31 6.08
C LYS A 22 -22.32 -4.41 5.63
N TYR A 23 -21.78 -5.55 5.30
CA TYR A 23 -22.55 -6.75 5.05
C TYR A 23 -21.85 -7.97 5.66
N ASP A 24 -22.62 -8.99 5.94
CA ASP A 24 -22.12 -10.29 6.40
C ASP A 24 -22.14 -11.27 5.21
N PHE A 25 -20.94 -11.62 4.70
CA PHE A 25 -20.79 -12.50 3.55
C PHE A 25 -21.26 -13.94 3.84
N LEU A 26 -21.41 -14.33 5.11
CA LEU A 26 -21.92 -15.64 5.51
C LEU A 26 -23.45 -15.74 5.43
N GLN A 27 -24.14 -14.61 5.48
CA GLN A 27 -25.61 -14.60 5.49
C GLN A 27 -26.24 -14.54 4.10
N GLY A 28 -25.47 -14.25 3.07
CA GLY A 28 -25.88 -14.37 1.65
C GLY A 28 -27.11 -13.57 1.19
N ARG A 29 -27.65 -12.67 2.04
CA ARG A 29 -28.87 -11.92 1.77
C ARG A 29 -28.57 -10.52 1.24
N ASP A 30 -29.12 -10.23 0.06
CA ASP A 30 -29.25 -8.88 -0.53
C ASP A 30 -27.95 -8.02 -0.62
N ILE A 31 -26.81 -8.68 -0.82
CA ILE A 31 -25.53 -7.96 -1.01
C ILE A 31 -25.66 -6.98 -2.18
N ASP A 32 -26.26 -7.42 -3.30
CA ASP A 32 -26.50 -6.58 -4.46
C ASP A 32 -27.33 -5.34 -4.12
N SER A 33 -28.35 -5.47 -3.28
CA SER A 33 -29.22 -4.36 -2.89
C SER A 33 -28.52 -3.38 -1.95
N VAL A 34 -27.70 -3.87 -1.02
CA VAL A 34 -26.93 -3.02 -0.09
C VAL A 34 -25.85 -2.26 -0.85
N MET A 35 -25.11 -2.93 -1.73
CA MET A 35 -24.05 -2.31 -2.53
C MET A 35 -24.63 -1.31 -3.54
N SER A 36 -25.67 -1.68 -4.28
CA SER A 36 -26.30 -0.80 -5.28
C SER A 36 -26.87 0.48 -4.69
N ARG A 37 -27.41 0.43 -3.46
CA ARG A 37 -27.88 1.63 -2.76
C ARG A 37 -26.77 2.56 -2.30
N SER A 38 -25.56 2.04 -2.18
CA SER A 38 -24.38 2.79 -1.72
C SER A 38 -23.55 3.36 -2.85
N LEU A 39 -23.77 2.89 -4.09
CA LEU A 39 -23.05 3.28 -5.29
C LEU A 39 -23.87 4.29 -6.12
N ASP A 40 -23.17 5.21 -6.79
CA ASP A 40 -23.74 6.17 -7.72
C ASP A 40 -23.69 5.60 -9.15
N SER A 41 -24.82 5.48 -9.81
CA SER A 41 -24.88 4.91 -11.17
C SER A 41 -24.33 5.82 -12.27
N LEU A 42 -24.18 7.13 -11.97
CA LEU A 42 -23.73 8.13 -12.96
C LEU A 42 -22.27 8.54 -12.77
N LYS A 43 -21.68 8.22 -11.61
CA LYS A 43 -20.32 8.65 -11.26
C LYS A 43 -19.38 7.47 -11.07
N LEU A 44 -18.08 7.77 -11.12
CA LEU A 44 -17.06 6.82 -10.73
C LEU A 44 -17.10 6.59 -9.22
N ASN A 45 -17.31 5.33 -8.83
CA ASN A 45 -17.34 4.90 -7.44
C ASN A 45 -15.95 4.43 -7.00
N LYS A 46 -15.39 5.08 -6.00
CA LYS A 46 -14.13 4.67 -5.38
C LYS A 46 -14.43 3.88 -4.12
N VAL A 47 -14.18 2.57 -4.15
CA VAL A 47 -14.50 1.65 -3.05
C VAL A 47 -13.23 1.27 -2.32
N ILE A 48 -13.15 1.63 -1.04
CA ILE A 48 -12.02 1.27 -0.17
C ILE A 48 -12.42 0.06 0.68
N ILE A 49 -11.62 -1.01 0.62
CA ILE A 49 -11.87 -2.24 1.38
C ILE A 49 -10.72 -2.46 2.39
N PRO A 50 -10.81 -1.91 3.60
CA PRO A 50 -9.79 -2.03 4.64
C PRO A 50 -9.94 -3.36 5.39
N SER A 51 -9.60 -4.47 4.74
CA SER A 51 -9.71 -5.83 5.29
C SER A 51 -8.47 -6.67 5.04
N HIS A 52 -8.18 -7.57 5.99
CA HIS A 52 -7.17 -8.62 5.86
C HIS A 52 -7.80 -10.02 5.67
N SER A 53 -9.12 -10.13 5.71
CA SER A 53 -9.82 -11.40 5.51
C SER A 53 -9.91 -11.70 4.03
N GLU A 54 -9.15 -12.67 3.57
CA GLU A 54 -9.09 -13.09 2.17
C GLU A 54 -10.45 -13.54 1.65
N ALA A 55 -11.20 -14.32 2.44
CA ALA A 55 -12.54 -14.75 2.08
C ALA A 55 -13.51 -13.58 1.90
N PHE A 56 -13.47 -12.59 2.81
CA PHE A 56 -14.29 -11.38 2.68
C PHE A 56 -13.91 -10.55 1.46
N ILE A 57 -12.59 -10.40 1.19
CA ILE A 57 -12.10 -9.62 0.05
C ILE A 57 -12.52 -10.29 -1.26
N SER A 58 -12.34 -11.61 -1.38
CA SER A 58 -12.74 -12.38 -2.57
C SER A 58 -14.24 -12.24 -2.83
N ASP A 59 -15.08 -12.38 -1.81
CA ASP A 59 -16.52 -12.21 -1.93
C ASP A 59 -16.91 -10.77 -2.31
N ALA A 60 -16.27 -9.77 -1.71
CA ALA A 60 -16.51 -8.36 -2.02
C ALA A 60 -16.14 -8.02 -3.47
N LEU A 61 -14.98 -8.46 -3.95
CA LEU A 61 -14.55 -8.24 -5.34
C LEU A 61 -15.49 -8.90 -6.33
N ARG A 62 -15.89 -10.14 -6.07
CA ARG A 62 -16.86 -10.86 -6.90
C ARG A 62 -18.18 -10.11 -6.99
N ASN A 63 -18.73 -9.66 -5.88
CA ASN A 63 -20.02 -8.96 -5.87
C ASN A 63 -19.91 -7.56 -6.54
N LEU A 64 -18.84 -6.82 -6.33
CA LEU A 64 -18.59 -5.55 -7.02
C LEU A 64 -18.49 -5.74 -8.54
N HIS A 65 -17.79 -6.79 -8.97
CA HIS A 65 -17.70 -7.14 -10.39
C HIS A 65 -19.06 -7.52 -11.00
N LEU A 66 -19.86 -8.30 -10.28
CA LEU A 66 -21.22 -8.65 -10.73
C LEU A 66 -22.10 -7.41 -10.87
N ILE A 67 -22.05 -6.48 -9.92
CA ILE A 67 -22.81 -5.23 -9.97
C ILE A 67 -22.33 -4.36 -11.12
N GLN A 68 -21.02 -4.22 -11.32
CA GLN A 68 -20.44 -3.48 -12.43
C GLN A 68 -20.92 -4.05 -13.78
N SER A 69 -20.87 -5.36 -13.95
CA SER A 69 -21.26 -6.03 -15.18
C SER A 69 -22.77 -5.98 -15.44
N LYS A 70 -23.58 -6.06 -14.38
CA LYS A 70 -25.06 -6.12 -14.49
C LYS A 70 -25.71 -4.76 -14.67
N PHE A 71 -25.13 -3.71 -14.08
CA PHE A 71 -25.75 -2.39 -14.01
C PHE A 71 -24.91 -1.27 -14.61
N ASP A 72 -23.79 -1.59 -15.26
CA ASP A 72 -22.86 -0.65 -15.89
C ASP A 72 -22.30 0.43 -14.94
N TYR A 73 -22.12 0.07 -13.66
CA TYR A 73 -21.46 0.96 -12.71
C TYR A 73 -19.98 1.10 -13.03
N LYS A 74 -19.44 2.31 -12.87
CA LYS A 74 -18.00 2.56 -12.93
C LYS A 74 -17.43 2.42 -11.53
N ILE A 75 -16.57 1.42 -11.30
CA ILE A 75 -16.02 1.08 -9.98
C ILE A 75 -14.50 1.01 -10.07
N GLU A 76 -13.83 1.65 -9.11
CA GLU A 76 -12.41 1.46 -8.80
C GLU A 76 -12.28 0.96 -7.37
N VAL A 77 -11.47 -0.06 -7.15
CA VAL A 77 -11.26 -0.63 -5.82
C VAL A 77 -9.90 -0.24 -5.27
N TYR A 78 -9.87 0.14 -4.01
CA TYR A 78 -8.65 0.47 -3.27
C TYR A 78 -8.45 -0.53 -2.14
N GLY A 79 -7.35 -1.27 -2.23
CA GLY A 79 -6.99 -2.34 -1.29
C GLY A 79 -5.66 -2.10 -0.59
N MET A 80 -5.25 -3.09 0.19
CA MET A 80 -4.02 -3.07 0.97
C MET A 80 -2.90 -3.84 0.25
N SER A 81 -1.64 -3.45 0.48
CA SER A 81 -0.46 -4.10 -0.13
C SER A 81 -0.43 -5.62 0.06
N ARG A 82 -0.93 -6.11 1.20
CA ARG A 82 -0.97 -7.53 1.54
C ARG A 82 -1.80 -8.38 0.55
N TRP A 83 -2.73 -7.79 -0.19
CA TRP A 83 -3.54 -8.53 -1.16
C TRP A 83 -2.70 -9.17 -2.27
N LYS A 84 -1.52 -8.61 -2.57
CA LYS A 84 -0.58 -9.19 -3.54
C LYS A 84 -0.13 -10.61 -3.20
N SER A 85 -0.15 -10.97 -1.91
CA SER A 85 0.30 -12.30 -1.42
C SER A 85 -0.85 -13.24 -1.09
N MET A 86 -2.08 -12.87 -1.40
CA MET A 86 -3.26 -13.72 -1.20
C MET A 86 -3.48 -14.58 -2.44
N GLU A 87 -3.44 -15.90 -2.26
CA GLU A 87 -3.45 -16.86 -3.39
C GLU A 87 -4.85 -17.15 -3.93
N THR A 88 -5.89 -16.93 -3.13
CA THR A 88 -7.28 -17.24 -3.53
C THR A 88 -7.99 -16.07 -4.22
N LEU A 89 -7.33 -14.92 -4.33
CA LEU A 89 -7.90 -13.77 -5.02
C LEU A 89 -7.75 -13.92 -6.53
N ASP A 90 -8.87 -13.83 -7.23
CA ASP A 90 -8.89 -13.88 -8.68
C ASP A 90 -8.33 -12.60 -9.30
N VAL A 91 -7.25 -12.75 -10.06
CA VAL A 91 -6.54 -11.64 -10.72
C VAL A 91 -7.40 -10.94 -11.76
N ASP A 92 -8.35 -11.64 -12.36
CA ASP A 92 -9.26 -11.05 -13.34
C ASP A 92 -10.12 -9.94 -12.73
N TYR A 93 -10.55 -10.09 -11.47
CA TYR A 93 -11.26 -9.02 -10.76
C TYR A 93 -10.37 -7.81 -10.50
N PHE A 94 -9.06 -7.98 -10.34
CA PHE A 94 -8.13 -6.88 -10.16
C PHE A 94 -8.09 -5.95 -11.38
N HIS A 95 -8.07 -6.53 -12.56
CA HIS A 95 -8.09 -5.77 -13.81
C HIS A 95 -9.45 -5.15 -14.09
N GLN A 96 -10.52 -5.92 -13.91
CA GLN A 96 -11.87 -5.47 -14.21
C GLN A 96 -12.37 -4.35 -13.28
N LEU A 97 -11.95 -4.37 -12.03
CA LEU A 97 -12.31 -3.37 -11.01
C LEU A 97 -11.26 -2.26 -10.83
N ASN A 98 -10.29 -2.14 -11.75
CA ASN A 98 -9.21 -1.16 -11.65
C ASN A 98 -8.61 -1.12 -10.22
N LEU A 99 -8.10 -2.26 -9.74
CA LEU A 99 -7.60 -2.38 -8.39
C LEU A 99 -6.35 -1.50 -8.17
N HIS A 100 -6.42 -0.65 -7.17
CA HIS A 100 -5.31 0.13 -6.66
C HIS A 100 -4.85 -0.41 -5.31
N LEU A 101 -3.57 -0.75 -5.18
CA LEU A 101 -2.98 -1.20 -3.93
C LEU A 101 -2.05 -0.13 -3.37
N ALA A 102 -2.29 0.27 -2.12
CA ALA A 102 -1.35 1.12 -1.40
C ALA A 102 -0.15 0.29 -0.98
N VAL A 103 0.99 0.53 -1.59
CA VAL A 103 2.26 -0.12 -1.23
C VAL A 103 3.18 0.88 -0.56
N PRO A 104 3.89 0.49 0.51
CA PRO A 104 4.77 1.41 1.24
C PRO A 104 6.06 1.74 0.48
N TYR A 105 6.38 0.96 -0.55
CA TYR A 105 7.56 1.14 -1.38
C TYR A 105 7.30 0.64 -2.80
N HIS A 106 8.00 1.21 -3.75
CA HIS A 106 7.95 0.81 -5.15
C HIS A 106 9.37 0.60 -5.67
N ILE A 107 9.59 -0.48 -6.41
CA ILE A 107 10.86 -0.75 -7.08
C ILE A 107 10.65 -0.51 -8.57
N ASP A 108 11.37 0.47 -9.12
CA ASP A 108 11.39 0.69 -10.56
C ASP A 108 12.41 -0.25 -11.21
N TYR A 109 11.92 -1.32 -11.80
CA TYR A 109 12.76 -2.31 -12.49
C TYR A 109 13.40 -1.78 -13.78
N ASN A 110 12.96 -0.65 -14.30
CA ASN A 110 13.53 -0.01 -15.48
C ASN A 110 14.69 0.93 -15.12
N ASP A 111 14.85 1.25 -13.83
CA ASP A 111 15.98 2.07 -13.38
C ASP A 111 17.31 1.32 -13.48
N GLY A 112 18.34 2.02 -13.95
CA GLY A 112 19.68 1.43 -14.16
C GLY A 112 20.37 1.00 -12.86
N LYS A 113 20.13 1.69 -11.73
CA LYS A 113 20.67 1.31 -10.40
C LYS A 113 20.02 0.03 -9.92
N THR A 114 18.69 -0.06 -10.06
CA THR A 114 17.93 -1.25 -9.72
C THR A 114 18.40 -2.46 -10.51
N THR A 115 18.52 -2.32 -11.83
CA THR A 115 19.01 -3.40 -12.70
C THR A 115 20.43 -3.84 -12.31
N LYS A 116 21.33 -2.90 -12.03
CA LYS A 116 22.70 -3.20 -11.58
C LYS A 116 22.72 -3.96 -10.25
N PHE A 117 21.87 -3.54 -9.29
CA PHE A 117 21.73 -4.23 -8.00
C PHE A 117 21.23 -5.67 -8.19
N ILE A 118 20.17 -5.86 -8.98
CA ILE A 118 19.58 -7.19 -9.24
C ILE A 118 20.62 -8.12 -9.87
N ASN A 119 21.32 -7.67 -10.89
CA ASN A 119 22.35 -8.47 -11.57
C ASN A 119 23.50 -8.83 -10.63
N GLY A 120 23.96 -7.89 -9.80
CA GLY A 120 24.99 -8.14 -8.79
C GLY A 120 24.53 -9.12 -7.71
N TYR A 121 23.27 -9.01 -7.27
CA TYR A 121 22.69 -9.91 -6.28
C TYR A 121 22.53 -11.33 -6.83
N LEU A 122 22.00 -11.48 -8.05
CA LEU A 122 21.90 -12.77 -8.75
C LEU A 122 23.26 -13.43 -8.93
N ALA A 123 24.29 -12.67 -9.32
CA ALA A 123 25.64 -13.20 -9.47
C ALA A 123 26.24 -13.68 -8.14
N ALA A 124 25.95 -13.01 -7.02
CA ALA A 124 26.49 -13.33 -5.71
C ALA A 124 25.74 -14.47 -5.00
N PHE A 125 24.42 -14.51 -5.13
CA PHE A 125 23.55 -15.38 -4.33
C PHE A 125 22.76 -16.42 -5.14
N ASN A 126 22.83 -16.36 -6.46
CA ASN A 126 22.08 -17.24 -7.39
C ASN A 126 20.57 -17.29 -7.10
N THR A 127 19.99 -16.18 -6.61
CA THR A 127 18.57 -16.00 -6.34
C THR A 127 18.18 -14.55 -6.53
N GLU A 128 16.89 -14.28 -6.77
CA GLU A 128 16.38 -12.91 -6.87
C GLU A 128 16.37 -12.20 -5.51
N PRO A 129 16.62 -10.88 -5.50
CA PRO A 129 16.54 -10.10 -4.28
C PRO A 129 15.10 -10.02 -3.76
N THR A 130 14.95 -10.15 -2.45
CA THR A 130 13.68 -9.95 -1.74
C THR A 130 13.47 -8.46 -1.42
N PRO A 131 12.27 -8.03 -1.03
CA PRO A 131 12.04 -6.66 -0.55
C PRO A 131 13.01 -6.23 0.56
N PHE A 132 13.39 -7.16 1.45
CA PHE A 132 14.37 -6.88 2.50
C PHE A 132 15.80 -6.73 1.97
N SER A 133 16.13 -7.37 0.87
CA SER A 133 17.45 -7.21 0.22
C SER A 133 17.62 -5.79 -0.34
N TYR A 134 16.58 -5.24 -0.97
CA TYR A 134 16.57 -3.84 -1.44
C TYR A 134 16.67 -2.87 -0.25
N GLN A 135 15.88 -3.10 0.79
CA GLN A 135 15.92 -2.26 1.99
C GLN A 135 17.30 -2.26 2.65
N GLY A 136 17.92 -3.44 2.78
CA GLY A 136 19.26 -3.56 3.34
C GLY A 136 20.32 -2.84 2.50
N TYR A 137 20.22 -2.96 1.18
CA TYR A 137 21.10 -2.26 0.25
C TYR A 137 20.97 -0.74 0.37
N ASP A 138 19.73 -0.24 0.38
CA ASP A 138 19.43 1.18 0.50
C ASP A 138 19.97 1.78 1.81
N ILE A 139 19.68 1.10 2.94
CA ILE A 139 20.17 1.53 4.26
C ILE A 139 21.69 1.59 4.27
N LEU A 140 22.36 0.52 3.81
CA LEU A 140 23.83 0.47 3.81
C LEU A 140 24.42 1.55 2.92
N THR A 141 23.93 1.70 1.69
CA THR A 141 24.40 2.70 0.73
C THR A 141 24.24 4.10 1.30
N PHE A 142 23.07 4.41 1.86
CA PHE A 142 22.81 5.72 2.49
C PHE A 142 23.82 6.05 3.57
N PHE A 143 24.06 5.13 4.51
CA PHE A 143 24.99 5.39 5.60
C PHE A 143 26.45 5.46 5.15
N VAL A 144 26.85 4.61 4.21
CA VAL A 144 28.21 4.65 3.64
C VAL A 144 28.45 5.98 2.91
N ASP A 145 27.51 6.43 2.11
CA ASP A 145 27.61 7.71 1.39
C ASP A 145 27.63 8.90 2.37
N ALA A 146 26.79 8.88 3.40
CA ALA A 146 26.79 9.91 4.44
C ALA A 146 28.12 9.94 5.22
N MET A 147 28.66 8.78 5.58
CA MET A 147 29.97 8.69 6.25
C MET A 147 31.11 9.15 5.36
N ASN A 148 31.10 8.79 4.08
CA ASN A 148 32.12 9.23 3.11
C ASN A 148 32.06 10.75 2.91
N LYS A 149 30.86 11.33 2.85
CA LYS A 149 30.65 12.76 2.61
C LYS A 149 30.99 13.62 3.83
N TYR A 150 30.58 13.19 5.01
CA TYR A 150 30.63 14.01 6.22
C TYR A 150 31.66 13.52 7.26
N GLY A 151 32.29 12.37 7.03
CA GLY A 151 33.28 11.79 7.93
C GLY A 151 32.75 11.63 9.35
N LYS A 152 33.53 12.08 10.35
CA LYS A 152 33.16 11.98 11.77
C LYS A 152 31.96 12.83 12.17
N ASN A 153 31.58 13.80 11.35
CA ASN A 153 30.45 14.70 11.59
C ASN A 153 29.12 14.16 11.03
N PHE A 154 29.15 12.99 10.39
CA PHE A 154 27.96 12.41 9.78
C PHE A 154 26.73 12.34 10.68
N PRO A 155 26.81 12.05 12.01
CA PRO A 155 25.61 11.98 12.84
C PRO A 155 24.88 13.33 12.99
N ALA A 156 25.61 14.45 12.94
CA ALA A 156 25.03 15.80 13.00
C ALA A 156 24.45 16.23 11.65
N GLU A 157 25.05 15.78 10.54
CA GLU A 157 24.68 16.17 9.18
C GLU A 157 23.67 15.21 8.51
N ILE A 158 23.30 14.11 9.17
CA ILE A 158 22.41 13.10 8.60
C ILE A 158 21.05 13.66 8.21
N LEU A 159 20.58 14.68 8.93
CA LEU A 159 19.32 15.36 8.63
C LEU A 159 19.33 16.12 7.30
N ASN A 160 20.53 16.47 6.81
CA ASN A 160 20.75 17.17 5.55
C ASN A 160 21.13 16.22 4.42
N SER A 161 21.13 14.90 4.68
CA SER A 161 21.50 13.89 3.70
C SER A 161 20.26 13.42 2.95
N ASN A 162 20.28 13.59 1.65
CA ASN A 162 19.31 13.01 0.73
C ASN A 162 20.03 11.95 -0.09
N GLY A 163 19.55 10.70 -0.06
CA GLY A 163 20.06 9.62 -0.89
C GLY A 163 19.04 9.22 -1.94
N GLU A 164 19.46 9.11 -3.19
CA GLU A 164 18.67 8.44 -4.22
C GLU A 164 18.81 6.93 -4.01
N LEU A 165 17.77 6.32 -3.48
CA LEU A 165 17.72 4.91 -3.11
C LEU A 165 16.89 4.12 -4.13
N ILE A 166 16.93 2.79 -4.08
CA ILE A 166 16.23 1.91 -5.04
C ILE A 166 14.76 1.76 -4.67
N GLN A 167 14.47 1.63 -3.36
CA GLN A 167 13.15 1.26 -2.88
C GLN A 167 12.37 2.43 -2.28
N SER A 168 13.06 3.37 -1.63
CA SER A 168 12.42 4.47 -0.90
C SER A 168 13.37 5.63 -0.67
N ASP A 169 12.83 6.83 -0.64
CA ASP A 169 13.56 8.00 -0.16
C ASP A 169 13.65 7.96 1.37
N VAL A 170 14.84 8.22 1.92
CA VAL A 170 15.03 8.30 3.37
C VAL A 170 15.01 9.75 3.79
N LEU A 171 14.04 10.10 4.63
CA LEU A 171 13.96 11.40 5.29
C LEU A 171 14.17 11.20 6.79
N PHE A 172 15.24 11.80 7.34
CA PHE A 172 15.44 11.85 8.78
C PHE A 172 14.73 13.04 9.37
N VAL A 173 13.87 12.81 10.36
CA VAL A 173 13.19 13.86 11.12
C VAL A 173 13.72 13.85 12.54
N PRO A 174 14.11 15.01 13.12
CA PRO A 174 14.51 15.06 14.52
C PRO A 174 13.37 14.59 15.42
N VAL A 175 13.59 13.50 16.15
CA VAL A 175 12.63 13.07 17.17
C VAL A 175 12.98 13.78 18.47
N CYS A 176 12.17 14.75 18.86
CA CYS A 176 12.32 15.39 20.16
C CYS A 176 12.05 14.36 21.26
N TYR A 177 13.01 14.17 22.19
CA TYR A 177 12.86 13.24 23.31
C TYR A 177 11.60 13.51 24.17
N PHE A 178 11.09 14.72 24.15
CA PHE A 178 9.85 15.12 24.84
C PHE A 178 8.57 14.62 24.16
N CYS A 179 8.61 14.33 22.85
CA CYS A 179 7.44 13.84 22.11
C CYS A 179 7.22 12.34 22.25
N ARG A 180 8.22 11.58 22.73
CA ARG A 180 8.12 10.13 22.91
C ARG A 180 7.11 9.72 23.99
N GLN A 181 6.86 10.59 24.98
CA GLN A 181 5.88 10.32 26.05
C GLN A 181 4.41 10.50 25.63
N ILE A 182 4.13 11.05 24.45
CA ILE A 182 2.75 11.31 23.98
C ILE A 182 2.22 10.14 23.13
N TYR A 183 3.09 9.28 22.61
CA TYR A 183 2.70 8.14 21.75
C TYR A 183 2.61 6.79 22.46
N ASP A 184 3.04 6.70 23.73
CA ASP A 184 3.00 5.47 24.55
C ASP A 184 1.85 5.49 25.59
N GLN A 185 0.79 6.32 25.40
CA GLN A 185 -0.44 6.29 26.20
C GLN A 185 -1.65 5.84 25.38
#